data_e89d8cf075e4cbda3a670e0ab0d6b68b
#
_entry.id   e89d8cf075e4cbda3a670e0ab0d6b68b
#
_cell.length_a   1.000
_cell.length_b   1.000
_cell.length_c   1.000
_cell.angle_alpha   90.00
_cell.angle_beta   90.00
_cell.angle_gamma   90.00
#
_symmetry.space_group_name_H-M   'P 1'
#
loop_
_entity.id
_entity.type
_entity.pdbx_description
1 polymer ?
#
loop_
_entity_poly.entity_id
_entity_poly.type
_entity_poly.pdbx_seq_one_letter_code
_entity_poly.pdbx_strand_id
1 'polypeptide(L)'
;CLVGSEMCIRDSMDTVDEHFSLEWLKNIEDVLNGKLPSYLIVSHMEPDHSASIHACLKKYPQITIVGNTKTFQMIDQFFPDLIIENKLVVKENEQLNLGNHQLKFVFAPMVHWPEVMVTYDTKDKVLFSADGFGKFGALDIEEDWIDEARRYYIGIVGKYGLPVQNLLKKAMLLDIKLICPLHGPVLSDNLNYYLSLYDKWSKYESEEDGIVICFNSVYGHTKSAVLELVKVLHNHEYYNVKIFDLARCD
;
A
#
# COMPACT_ATOMS: atom_id res chain seq x y z
N CYS A 1 -3.14 7.37 8.46
CA CYS A 1 -2.74 8.76 8.16
C CYS A 1 -3.88 9.70 8.51
N LEU A 2 -3.64 10.68 9.36
CA LEU A 2 -4.58 11.74 9.68
C LEU A 2 -4.20 12.96 8.84
N VAL A 3 -5.04 13.35 7.90
CA VAL A 3 -4.82 14.52 7.05
C VAL A 3 -5.85 15.57 7.38
N GLY A 4 -5.42 16.78 7.66
CA GLY A 4 -6.31 17.89 7.79
C GLY A 4 -5.62 19.17 8.21
N SER A 5 -5.99 20.26 7.58
CA SER A 5 -5.80 21.59 8.13
C SER A 5 -6.68 21.78 9.38
N GLU A 6 -6.32 22.65 10.28
CA GLU A 6 -6.81 22.80 11.67
C GLU A 6 -8.34 22.80 11.92
N MET A 7 -9.17 22.74 10.92
CA MET A 7 -10.64 22.85 11.10
C MET A 7 -11.47 21.62 10.76
N CYS A 8 -10.91 20.55 10.17
CA CYS A 8 -11.70 19.42 9.63
C CYS A 8 -11.16 18.02 9.95
N ILE A 9 -10.24 17.86 10.92
CA ILE A 9 -9.72 16.52 11.29
C ILE A 9 -10.80 15.82 12.11
N ARG A 10 -11.61 14.97 11.44
CA ARG A 10 -12.57 14.06 12.09
C ARG A 10 -12.64 12.72 11.39
N ASP A 11 -11.68 12.41 10.53
CA ASP A 11 -11.74 11.25 9.69
C ASP A 11 -10.43 10.47 9.79
N SER A 12 -10.53 9.15 9.84
CA SER A 12 -9.39 8.24 9.84
C SER A 12 -9.39 7.41 8.57
N MET A 13 -8.21 7.17 8.01
CA MET A 13 -7.97 6.19 6.96
C MET A 13 -7.47 4.91 7.60
N ASP A 14 -8.23 3.84 7.44
CA ASP A 14 -7.99 2.51 7.96
C ASP A 14 -7.75 2.44 9.48
N THR A 15 -7.52 1.25 9.97
CA THR A 15 -7.15 0.99 11.36
C THR A 15 -5.74 0.40 11.43
N VAL A 16 -5.46 -0.40 12.44
CA VAL A 16 -4.19 -1.08 12.64
C VAL A 16 -4.42 -2.51 13.10
N ASP A 17 -3.34 -3.32 13.14
CA ASP A 17 -3.31 -4.62 13.80
C ASP A 17 -3.86 -4.54 15.23
N GLU A 18 -4.52 -5.61 15.70
CA GLU A 18 -5.17 -5.66 17.00
C GLU A 18 -4.23 -5.33 18.18
N HIS A 19 -2.98 -5.73 18.09
CA HIS A 19 -1.97 -5.48 19.14
C HIS A 19 -1.69 -4.00 19.38
N PHE A 20 -1.92 -3.16 18.35
CA PHE A 20 -1.68 -1.72 18.40
C PHE A 20 -2.95 -0.89 18.57
N SER A 21 -4.12 -1.53 18.77
CA SER A 21 -5.43 -0.84 18.88
C SER A 21 -5.43 0.29 19.91
N LEU A 22 -4.87 0.05 21.09
CA LEU A 22 -4.88 1.05 22.18
C LEU A 22 -4.02 2.26 21.87
N GLU A 23 -2.84 2.04 21.29
CA GLU A 23 -1.94 3.11 20.88
C GLU A 23 -2.56 3.94 19.76
N TRP A 24 -3.11 3.28 18.73
CA TRP A 24 -3.79 3.92 17.63
C TRP A 24 -4.99 4.77 18.08
N LEU A 25 -5.85 4.24 18.97
CA LEU A 25 -6.98 4.97 19.52
C LEU A 25 -6.54 6.18 20.36
N LYS A 26 -5.42 6.07 21.08
CA LYS A 26 -4.85 7.19 21.80
C LYS A 26 -4.33 8.27 20.85
N ASN A 27 -3.63 7.88 19.79
CA ASN A 27 -3.15 8.81 18.77
C ASN A 27 -4.31 9.57 18.10
N ILE A 28 -5.44 8.90 17.85
CA ILE A 28 -6.67 9.55 17.35
C ILE A 28 -7.16 10.59 18.36
N GLU A 29 -7.26 10.26 19.65
CA GLU A 29 -7.69 11.19 20.69
C GLU A 29 -6.79 12.41 20.78
N ASP A 30 -5.48 12.20 20.77
CA ASP A 30 -4.48 13.28 20.86
C ASP A 30 -4.62 14.25 19.69
N VAL A 31 -4.80 13.73 18.46
CA VAL A 31 -4.99 14.56 17.27
C VAL A 31 -6.34 15.26 17.25
N LEU A 32 -7.40 14.57 17.64
CA LEU A 32 -8.77 15.12 17.65
C LEU A 32 -8.99 16.17 18.73
N ASN A 33 -8.13 16.20 19.75
CA ASN A 33 -8.17 17.17 20.85
C ASN A 33 -9.58 17.39 21.41
N GLY A 34 -10.21 16.29 21.83
CA GLY A 34 -11.56 16.28 22.42
C GLY A 34 -12.72 16.28 21.43
N LYS A 35 -12.47 16.32 20.12
CA LYS A 35 -13.51 16.11 19.11
C LYS A 35 -13.73 14.61 18.90
N LEU A 36 -14.90 14.25 18.37
CA LEU A 36 -15.19 12.87 18.01
C LEU A 36 -14.95 12.65 16.50
N PRO A 37 -14.43 11.47 16.09
CA PRO A 37 -14.30 11.15 14.69
C PRO A 37 -15.66 10.98 14.04
N SER A 38 -15.78 11.41 12.77
CA SER A 38 -17.03 11.32 12.00
C SER A 38 -17.01 10.10 11.07
N TYR A 39 -15.88 9.84 10.43
CA TYR A 39 -15.75 8.76 9.46
C TYR A 39 -14.49 7.93 9.70
N LEU A 40 -14.63 6.63 9.49
CA LEU A 40 -13.53 5.70 9.29
C LEU A 40 -13.62 5.16 7.86
N ILE A 41 -12.70 5.57 7.01
CA ILE A 41 -12.60 5.10 5.63
C ILE A 41 -11.77 3.82 5.64
N VAL A 42 -12.37 2.71 5.19
CA VAL A 42 -11.70 1.41 5.11
C VAL A 42 -11.27 1.19 3.68
N SER A 43 -9.99 1.40 3.43
CA SER A 43 -9.36 1.22 2.11
C SER A 43 -9.02 -0.24 1.84
N HIS A 44 -8.63 -0.97 2.92
CA HIS A 44 -8.15 -2.34 2.84
C HIS A 44 -8.54 -3.17 4.06
N MET A 45 -8.85 -4.45 3.83
CA MET A 45 -9.35 -5.36 4.86
C MET A 45 -8.30 -6.35 5.39
N GLU A 46 -7.05 -6.23 4.98
CA GLU A 46 -5.98 -7.01 5.60
C GLU A 46 -5.91 -6.71 7.11
N PRO A 47 -5.63 -7.69 7.98
CA PRO A 47 -5.75 -7.50 9.43
C PRO A 47 -4.94 -6.35 10.02
N ASP A 48 -3.78 -6.02 9.43
CA ASP A 48 -2.96 -4.88 9.86
C ASP A 48 -3.58 -3.51 9.54
N HIS A 49 -4.68 -3.50 8.77
CA HIS A 49 -5.46 -2.29 8.45
C HIS A 49 -6.91 -2.36 8.95
N SER A 50 -7.39 -3.53 9.36
CA SER A 50 -8.81 -3.74 9.67
C SER A 50 -9.10 -4.35 11.05
N ALA A 51 -8.12 -5.00 11.70
CA ALA A 51 -8.37 -5.73 12.94
C ALA A 51 -8.89 -4.85 14.08
N SER A 52 -8.56 -3.56 14.08
CA SER A 52 -9.00 -2.62 15.10
C SER A 52 -10.35 -1.95 14.83
N ILE A 53 -11.10 -2.33 13.78
CA ILE A 53 -12.43 -1.80 13.48
C ILE A 53 -13.40 -2.01 14.67
N HIS A 54 -13.36 -3.20 15.29
CA HIS A 54 -14.19 -3.49 16.46
C HIS A 54 -13.85 -2.57 17.65
N ALA A 55 -12.56 -2.38 17.95
CA ALA A 55 -12.11 -1.49 19.01
C ALA A 55 -12.50 -0.02 18.74
N CYS A 56 -12.44 0.41 17.47
CA CYS A 56 -12.89 1.72 17.03
C CYS A 56 -14.37 1.94 17.29
N LEU A 57 -15.23 1.03 16.85
CA LEU A 57 -16.68 1.12 17.04
C LEU A 57 -17.11 1.04 18.51
N LYS A 58 -16.39 0.26 19.33
CA LYS A 58 -16.62 0.22 20.77
C LYS A 58 -16.35 1.56 21.43
N LYS A 59 -15.32 2.30 20.97
CA LYS A 59 -14.94 3.61 21.51
C LYS A 59 -15.75 4.75 20.92
N TYR A 60 -16.05 4.67 19.64
CA TYR A 60 -16.74 5.70 18.86
C TYR A 60 -17.98 5.12 18.15
N PRO A 61 -19.04 4.73 18.89
CA PRO A 61 -20.21 4.06 18.31
C PRO A 61 -20.94 4.92 17.27
N GLN A 62 -20.78 6.23 17.31
CA GLN A 62 -21.40 7.17 16.37
C GLN A 62 -20.65 7.28 15.03
N ILE A 63 -19.42 6.72 14.92
CA ILE A 63 -18.60 6.83 13.71
C ILE A 63 -19.27 6.16 12.51
N THR A 64 -19.18 6.77 11.35
CA THR A 64 -19.65 6.15 10.10
C THR A 64 -18.51 5.40 9.43
N ILE A 65 -18.69 4.09 9.24
CA ILE A 65 -17.74 3.29 8.46
C ILE A 65 -18.02 3.51 6.98
N VAL A 66 -16.98 3.88 6.23
CA VAL A 66 -17.04 4.13 4.78
C VAL A 66 -16.26 3.05 4.07
N GLY A 67 -16.86 2.38 3.11
CA GLY A 67 -16.23 1.34 2.32
C GLY A 67 -17.06 0.98 1.10
N ASN A 68 -16.52 0.16 0.22
CA ASN A 68 -17.32 -0.36 -0.88
C ASN A 68 -18.12 -1.61 -0.48
N THR A 69 -18.96 -2.11 -1.37
CA THR A 69 -19.79 -3.29 -1.11
C THR A 69 -18.96 -4.52 -0.69
N LYS A 70 -17.78 -4.72 -1.29
CA LYS A 70 -16.91 -5.84 -0.98
C LYS A 70 -16.29 -5.70 0.41
N THR A 71 -15.90 -4.47 0.80
CA THR A 71 -15.42 -4.14 2.15
C THR A 71 -16.40 -4.62 3.21
N PHE A 72 -17.69 -4.26 3.08
CA PHE A 72 -18.70 -4.67 4.05
C PHE A 72 -18.97 -6.18 4.06
N GLN A 73 -18.93 -6.84 2.90
CA GLN A 73 -19.00 -8.29 2.84
C GLN A 73 -17.85 -8.97 3.61
N MET A 74 -16.65 -8.39 3.55
CA MET A 74 -15.48 -8.91 4.27
C MET A 74 -15.56 -8.58 5.75
N ILE A 75 -16.06 -7.40 6.14
CA ILE A 75 -16.32 -7.09 7.54
C ILE A 75 -17.29 -8.09 8.17
N ASP A 76 -18.39 -8.42 7.48
CA ASP A 76 -19.36 -9.41 7.95
C ASP A 76 -18.75 -10.80 8.12
N GLN A 77 -17.72 -11.16 7.32
CA GLN A 77 -17.00 -12.42 7.41
C GLN A 77 -15.94 -12.45 8.51
N PHE A 78 -15.21 -11.35 8.68
CA PHE A 78 -14.12 -11.25 9.66
C PHE A 78 -14.64 -10.98 11.06
N PHE A 79 -15.75 -10.28 11.16
CA PHE A 79 -16.37 -9.84 12.43
C PHE A 79 -17.86 -10.18 12.44
N PRO A 80 -18.25 -11.47 12.47
CA PRO A 80 -19.65 -11.91 12.29
C PRO A 80 -20.61 -11.36 13.36
N ASP A 81 -20.09 -11.03 14.54
CA ASP A 81 -20.89 -10.47 15.65
C ASP A 81 -20.86 -8.92 15.73
N LEU A 82 -20.18 -8.27 14.78
CA LEU A 82 -20.03 -6.83 14.77
C LEU A 82 -21.26 -6.13 14.16
N ILE A 83 -21.92 -5.32 14.95
CA ILE A 83 -23.03 -4.50 14.49
C ILE A 83 -22.50 -3.12 14.11
N ILE A 84 -22.68 -2.73 12.85
CA ILE A 84 -22.35 -1.40 12.35
C ILE A 84 -23.65 -0.61 12.16
N GLU A 85 -23.91 0.35 13.07
CA GLU A 85 -25.12 1.18 13.00
C GLU A 85 -25.05 2.20 11.85
N ASN A 86 -23.88 2.80 11.66
CA ASN A 86 -23.66 3.83 10.64
C ASN A 86 -22.66 3.33 9.60
N LYS A 87 -23.15 3.06 8.38
CA LYS A 87 -22.32 2.66 7.25
C LYS A 87 -22.65 3.46 6.00
N LEU A 88 -21.62 3.83 5.25
CA LEU A 88 -21.71 4.48 3.95
C LEU A 88 -21.05 3.57 2.90
N VAL A 89 -21.87 2.98 2.05
CA VAL A 89 -21.38 2.17 0.92
C VAL A 89 -21.14 3.08 -0.26
N VAL A 90 -19.87 3.23 -0.64
CA VAL A 90 -19.47 4.10 -1.75
C VAL A 90 -19.31 3.33 -3.06
N LYS A 91 -19.40 4.05 -4.17
CA LYS A 91 -19.22 3.56 -5.55
C LYS A 91 -17.96 4.13 -6.17
N GLU A 92 -17.56 3.54 -7.29
CA GLU A 92 -16.47 4.07 -8.10
C GLU A 92 -16.69 5.53 -8.46
N ASN A 93 -15.69 6.37 -8.21
CA ASN A 93 -15.71 7.83 -8.41
C ASN A 93 -16.72 8.61 -7.57
N GLU A 94 -17.38 7.97 -6.62
CA GLU A 94 -18.25 8.70 -5.68
C GLU A 94 -17.43 9.64 -4.80
N GLN A 95 -18.07 10.70 -4.34
CA GLN A 95 -17.42 11.75 -3.55
C GLN A 95 -18.12 11.92 -2.22
N LEU A 96 -17.32 12.06 -1.15
CA LEU A 96 -17.77 12.39 0.19
C LEU A 96 -17.34 13.82 0.53
N ASN A 97 -18.31 14.67 0.82
CA ASN A 97 -18.07 16.04 1.24
C ASN A 97 -17.84 16.11 2.76
N LEU A 98 -16.66 16.57 3.15
CA LEU A 98 -16.25 16.78 4.53
C LEU A 98 -16.24 18.27 4.93
N GLY A 99 -16.99 19.10 4.22
CA GLY A 99 -17.00 20.55 4.38
C GLY A 99 -15.90 21.22 3.56
N ASN A 100 -14.72 21.42 4.13
CA ASN A 100 -13.61 22.04 3.41
C ASN A 100 -12.85 21.07 2.51
N HIS A 101 -13.00 19.76 2.69
CA HIS A 101 -12.38 18.71 1.90
C HIS A 101 -13.42 17.90 1.16
N GLN A 102 -13.02 17.30 0.07
CA GLN A 102 -13.85 16.41 -0.70
C GLN A 102 -13.04 15.17 -1.08
N LEU A 103 -13.44 14.04 -0.55
CA LEU A 103 -12.81 12.76 -0.83
C LEU A 103 -13.47 12.11 -2.04
N LYS A 104 -12.66 11.66 -2.99
CA LYS A 104 -13.08 10.87 -4.14
C LYS A 104 -12.56 9.44 -3.99
N PHE A 105 -13.44 8.45 -4.13
CA PHE A 105 -13.10 7.04 -4.02
C PHE A 105 -12.80 6.44 -5.38
N VAL A 106 -11.64 5.80 -5.51
CA VAL A 106 -11.19 5.15 -6.74
C VAL A 106 -10.91 3.68 -6.44
N PHE A 107 -11.64 2.78 -7.04
CA PHE A 107 -11.49 1.36 -6.78
C PHE A 107 -10.22 0.80 -7.44
N ALA A 108 -9.49 0.01 -6.67
CA ALA A 108 -8.26 -0.64 -7.05
C ALA A 108 -8.30 -2.16 -6.79
N PRO A 109 -9.33 -2.88 -7.32
CA PRO A 109 -9.51 -4.29 -7.01
C PRO A 109 -8.26 -5.09 -7.40
N MET A 110 -7.85 -5.98 -6.52
CA MET A 110 -6.64 -6.81 -6.62
C MET A 110 -5.32 -6.03 -6.56
N VAL A 111 -5.34 -4.84 -5.96
CA VAL A 111 -4.12 -4.13 -5.59
C VAL A 111 -4.07 -3.97 -4.05
N HIS A 112 -3.88 -5.06 -3.21
CA HIS A 112 -3.68 -6.42 -3.77
C HIS A 112 -4.87 -7.36 -3.46
N TRP A 113 -5.91 -6.90 -2.76
CA TRP A 113 -7.13 -7.64 -2.42
C TRP A 113 -8.35 -7.11 -3.21
N PRO A 114 -9.46 -7.88 -3.27
CA PRO A 114 -10.58 -7.58 -4.16
C PRO A 114 -11.39 -6.32 -3.80
N GLU A 115 -11.34 -5.87 -2.55
CA GLU A 115 -12.09 -4.73 -2.02
C GLU A 115 -11.28 -3.43 -2.04
N VAL A 116 -9.98 -3.48 -2.33
CA VAL A 116 -9.12 -2.31 -2.20
C VAL A 116 -9.66 -1.12 -2.97
N MET A 117 -9.70 0.01 -2.29
CA MET A 117 -9.95 1.31 -2.89
C MET A 117 -8.91 2.32 -2.39
N VAL A 118 -8.54 3.24 -3.25
CA VAL A 118 -7.73 4.40 -2.89
C VAL A 118 -8.62 5.62 -2.76
N THR A 119 -8.25 6.54 -1.88
CA THR A 119 -9.02 7.76 -1.62
C THR A 119 -8.22 8.98 -2.02
N TYR A 120 -8.81 9.88 -2.79
CA TYR A 120 -8.17 11.11 -3.24
C TYR A 120 -8.87 12.32 -2.64
N ASP A 121 -8.12 13.12 -1.87
CA ASP A 121 -8.57 14.44 -1.44
C ASP A 121 -8.35 15.44 -2.59
N THR A 122 -9.46 15.94 -3.12
CA THR A 122 -9.43 16.83 -4.29
C THR A 122 -8.93 18.22 -3.97
N LYS A 123 -8.98 18.66 -2.71
CA LYS A 123 -8.54 19.97 -2.27
C LYS A 123 -7.02 20.03 -2.11
N ASP A 124 -6.48 19.18 -1.26
CA ASP A 124 -5.06 19.16 -0.94
C ASP A 124 -4.26 18.28 -1.91
N LYS A 125 -4.99 17.57 -2.83
CA LYS A 125 -4.40 16.73 -3.88
C LYS A 125 -3.60 15.56 -3.31
N VAL A 126 -4.11 14.98 -2.23
CA VAL A 126 -3.52 13.87 -1.50
C VAL A 126 -4.14 12.56 -1.97
N LEU A 127 -3.31 11.61 -2.36
CA LEU A 127 -3.72 10.24 -2.63
C LEU A 127 -3.41 9.35 -1.43
N PHE A 128 -4.41 8.83 -0.76
CA PHE A 128 -4.31 7.72 0.18
C PHE A 128 -4.35 6.43 -0.60
N SER A 129 -3.19 5.81 -0.77
CA SER A 129 -2.98 4.79 -1.80
C SER A 129 -3.16 3.36 -1.31
N ALA A 130 -3.72 3.15 -0.10
CA ALA A 130 -3.71 1.86 0.57
C ALA A 130 -2.26 1.31 0.59
N ASP A 131 -2.05 0.05 0.24
CA ASP A 131 -0.72 -0.56 0.17
C ASP A 131 0.10 -0.11 -1.04
N GLY A 132 -0.54 0.55 -1.99
CA GLY A 132 0.16 1.07 -3.17
C GLY A 132 1.24 2.08 -2.78
N PHE A 133 2.43 1.95 -3.37
CA PHE A 133 3.63 2.77 -3.08
C PHE A 133 4.22 2.55 -1.69
N GLY A 134 3.80 1.51 -0.98
CA GLY A 134 4.37 1.10 0.29
C GLY A 134 5.79 0.53 0.18
N LYS A 135 6.45 0.44 1.33
CA LYS A 135 7.73 -0.24 1.48
C LYS A 135 7.79 -1.00 2.80
N PHE A 136 8.65 -2.01 2.88
CA PHE A 136 9.01 -2.61 4.17
C PHE A 136 9.93 -1.68 4.98
N GLY A 137 10.11 -2.01 6.25
CA GLY A 137 11.00 -1.33 7.17
C GLY A 137 10.30 -0.26 8.02
N ALA A 138 10.94 0.08 9.13
CA ALA A 138 10.46 1.08 10.07
C ALA A 138 10.82 2.50 9.60
N LEU A 139 10.02 3.50 10.00
CA LEU A 139 10.22 4.89 9.58
C LEU A 139 11.37 5.60 10.32
N ASP A 140 11.86 5.03 11.39
CA ASP A 140 12.97 5.55 12.20
C ASP A 140 14.35 5.05 11.73
N ILE A 141 14.38 4.23 10.66
CA ILE A 141 15.61 3.77 10.01
C ILE A 141 15.79 4.55 8.71
N GLU A 142 16.94 5.21 8.55
CA GLU A 142 17.32 5.87 7.32
C GLU A 142 17.78 4.82 6.29
N GLU A 143 16.95 4.58 5.30
CA GLU A 143 17.22 3.66 4.19
C GLU A 143 16.61 4.15 2.89
N ASP A 144 17.17 3.72 1.77
CA ASP A 144 16.62 4.06 0.45
C ASP A 144 15.23 3.42 0.28
N TRP A 145 14.29 4.22 -0.20
CA TRP A 145 12.92 3.76 -0.46
C TRP A 145 12.87 2.63 -1.49
N ILE A 146 13.72 2.69 -2.52
CA ILE A 146 13.54 1.87 -3.73
C ILE A 146 13.73 0.37 -3.49
N ASP A 147 14.71 -0.04 -2.71
CA ASP A 147 15.03 -1.46 -2.53
C ASP A 147 13.94 -2.16 -1.72
N GLU A 148 13.50 -1.54 -0.64
CA GLU A 148 12.43 -2.07 0.20
C GLU A 148 11.05 -1.94 -0.45
N ALA A 149 10.81 -0.91 -1.25
CA ALA A 149 9.59 -0.78 -2.02
C ALA A 149 9.51 -1.80 -3.17
N ARG A 150 10.64 -2.10 -3.83
CA ARG A 150 10.70 -3.15 -4.84
C ARG A 150 10.44 -4.53 -4.23
N ARG A 151 11.04 -4.81 -3.07
CA ARG A 151 10.82 -6.05 -2.32
C ARG A 151 9.35 -6.17 -1.89
N TYR A 152 8.77 -5.09 -1.38
CA TYR A 152 7.36 -5.01 -1.00
C TYR A 152 6.47 -5.24 -2.23
N TYR A 153 6.70 -4.51 -3.33
CA TYR A 153 5.92 -4.66 -4.55
C TYR A 153 5.95 -6.10 -5.08
N ILE A 154 7.14 -6.69 -5.23
CA ILE A 154 7.28 -8.06 -5.77
C ILE A 154 6.60 -9.07 -4.86
N GLY A 155 6.78 -8.97 -3.54
CA GLY A 155 6.23 -9.92 -2.57
C GLY A 155 4.71 -9.84 -2.42
N ILE A 156 4.15 -8.64 -2.48
CA ILE A 156 2.74 -8.38 -2.14
C ILE A 156 1.88 -8.19 -3.40
N VAL A 157 2.31 -7.33 -4.32
CA VAL A 157 1.49 -6.85 -5.44
C VAL A 157 1.92 -7.44 -6.78
N GLY A 158 3.15 -7.94 -6.90
CA GLY A 158 3.81 -8.26 -8.17
C GLY A 158 3.04 -9.17 -9.12
N LYS A 159 2.25 -10.12 -8.62
CA LYS A 159 1.40 -11.00 -9.46
C LYS A 159 0.19 -10.28 -10.10
N TYR A 160 -0.11 -9.06 -9.67
CA TYR A 160 -1.28 -8.30 -10.07
C TYR A 160 -0.95 -7.13 -11.01
N GLY A 161 0.00 -7.30 -11.93
CA GLY A 161 0.46 -6.24 -12.83
C GLY A 161 -0.65 -5.51 -13.59
N LEU A 162 -1.62 -6.25 -14.18
CA LEU A 162 -2.74 -5.62 -14.89
C LEU A 162 -3.67 -4.80 -13.97
N PRO A 163 -4.08 -5.25 -12.78
CA PRO A 163 -4.75 -4.41 -11.79
C PRO A 163 -3.99 -3.11 -11.45
N VAL A 164 -2.67 -3.20 -11.24
CA VAL A 164 -1.83 -2.02 -10.98
C VAL A 164 -1.83 -1.07 -12.18
N GLN A 165 -1.68 -1.57 -13.41
CA GLN A 165 -1.76 -0.74 -14.62
C GLN A 165 -3.12 -0.03 -14.74
N ASN A 166 -4.21 -0.68 -14.35
CA ASN A 166 -5.53 -0.05 -14.35
C ASN A 166 -5.64 1.05 -13.29
N LEU A 167 -5.05 0.85 -12.10
CA LEU A 167 -4.98 1.88 -11.07
C LEU A 167 -4.15 3.07 -11.53
N LEU A 168 -2.96 2.83 -12.12
CA LEU A 168 -2.10 3.89 -12.63
C LEU A 168 -2.79 4.75 -13.70
N LYS A 169 -3.55 4.14 -14.61
CA LYS A 169 -4.35 4.87 -15.60
C LYS A 169 -5.37 5.80 -14.94
N LYS A 170 -6.00 5.38 -13.86
CA LYS A 170 -6.94 6.22 -13.10
C LYS A 170 -6.20 7.33 -12.35
N ALA A 171 -5.06 7.01 -11.72
CA ALA A 171 -4.24 7.96 -10.98
C ALA A 171 -3.67 9.08 -11.88
N MET A 172 -3.30 8.77 -13.12
CA MET A 172 -2.84 9.78 -14.10
C MET A 172 -3.89 10.85 -14.44
N LEU A 173 -5.16 10.60 -14.16
CA LEU A 173 -6.24 11.58 -14.35
C LEU A 173 -6.41 12.52 -13.13
N LEU A 174 -5.63 12.29 -12.07
CA LEU A 174 -5.66 13.07 -10.82
C LEU A 174 -4.42 13.96 -10.74
N ASP A 175 -4.61 15.17 -10.23
CA ASP A 175 -3.49 16.09 -9.96
C ASP A 175 -2.92 15.80 -8.55
N ILE A 176 -2.10 14.75 -8.44
CA ILE A 176 -1.58 14.26 -7.17
C ILE A 176 -0.33 15.06 -6.79
N LYS A 177 -0.31 15.60 -5.56
CA LYS A 177 0.83 16.28 -4.96
C LYS A 177 1.47 15.50 -3.82
N LEU A 178 0.71 14.60 -3.22
CA LEU A 178 1.14 13.81 -2.08
C LEU A 178 0.58 12.40 -2.20
N ILE A 179 1.40 11.40 -1.90
CA ILE A 179 0.95 10.01 -1.79
C ILE A 179 1.18 9.57 -0.34
N CYS A 180 0.12 9.07 0.29
CA CYS A 180 0.13 8.55 1.65
C CYS A 180 -0.16 7.05 1.61
N PRO A 181 0.87 6.19 1.55
CA PRO A 181 0.69 4.75 1.64
C PRO A 181 0.39 4.32 3.07
N LEU A 182 -0.17 3.14 3.26
CA LEU A 182 -0.37 2.55 4.58
C LEU A 182 0.94 2.05 5.19
N HIS A 183 1.91 1.68 4.36
CA HIS A 183 3.26 1.29 4.76
C HIS A 183 4.32 2.23 4.18
N GLY A 184 5.25 2.67 5.02
CA GLY A 184 6.35 3.53 4.60
C GLY A 184 6.07 5.02 4.72
N PRO A 185 6.95 5.86 4.16
CA PRO A 185 6.87 7.31 4.30
C PRO A 185 5.82 7.94 3.39
N VAL A 186 5.39 9.14 3.75
CA VAL A 186 4.64 10.01 2.85
C VAL A 186 5.56 10.47 1.72
N LEU A 187 5.08 10.35 0.47
CA LEU A 187 5.83 10.74 -0.72
C LEU A 187 5.33 12.11 -1.21
N SER A 188 6.19 13.12 -1.18
CA SER A 188 5.87 14.51 -1.55
C SER A 188 6.64 15.00 -2.76
N ASP A 189 7.83 14.47 -2.98
CA ASP A 189 8.74 14.93 -4.01
C ASP A 189 8.91 13.88 -5.10
N ASN A 190 9.17 14.35 -6.33
CA ASN A 190 9.48 13.48 -7.47
C ASN A 190 8.48 12.33 -7.69
N LEU A 191 7.19 12.57 -7.52
CA LEU A 191 6.15 11.53 -7.62
C LEU A 191 6.18 10.76 -8.95
N ASN A 192 6.61 11.40 -10.03
CA ASN A 192 6.79 10.75 -11.33
C ASN A 192 7.79 9.60 -11.30
N TYR A 193 8.80 9.68 -10.43
CA TYR A 193 9.76 8.60 -10.24
C TYR A 193 9.08 7.34 -9.68
N TYR A 194 8.32 7.49 -8.60
CA TYR A 194 7.60 6.38 -7.99
C TYR A 194 6.55 5.77 -8.94
N LEU A 195 5.80 6.62 -9.63
CA LEU A 195 4.81 6.19 -10.64
C LEU A 195 5.48 5.43 -11.79
N SER A 196 6.65 5.88 -12.26
CA SER A 196 7.38 5.23 -13.34
C SER A 196 7.92 3.85 -12.95
N LEU A 197 8.34 3.67 -11.70
CA LEU A 197 8.76 2.37 -11.18
C LEU A 197 7.59 1.39 -11.11
N TYR A 198 6.45 1.83 -10.55
CA TYR A 198 5.25 1.02 -10.51
C TYR A 198 4.74 0.66 -11.92
N ASP A 199 4.83 1.58 -12.88
CA ASP A 199 4.50 1.32 -14.29
C ASP A 199 5.40 0.23 -14.87
N LYS A 200 6.71 0.33 -14.66
CA LYS A 200 7.71 -0.64 -15.12
C LYS A 200 7.52 -2.01 -14.46
N TRP A 201 7.40 -2.05 -13.12
CA TRP A 201 7.23 -3.29 -12.39
C TRP A 201 5.94 -4.03 -12.76
N SER A 202 4.86 -3.29 -12.95
CA SER A 202 3.55 -3.87 -13.30
C SER A 202 3.43 -4.34 -14.74
N LYS A 203 4.34 -3.90 -15.62
CA LYS A 203 4.54 -4.44 -16.96
C LYS A 203 5.50 -5.63 -17.01
N TYR A 204 6.09 -5.97 -15.86
CA TYR A 204 7.15 -6.98 -15.76
C TYR A 204 8.40 -6.62 -16.58
N GLU A 205 8.66 -5.34 -16.72
CA GLU A 205 9.86 -4.82 -17.37
C GLU A 205 11.01 -4.76 -16.38
N SER A 206 12.21 -5.13 -16.82
CA SER A 206 13.42 -5.00 -16.01
C SER A 206 13.83 -3.53 -15.84
N GLU A 207 14.37 -3.20 -14.68
CA GLU A 207 14.93 -1.85 -14.44
C GLU A 207 16.27 -1.68 -15.12
N GLU A 208 17.04 -2.78 -15.20
CA GLU A 208 18.36 -2.85 -15.82
C GLU A 208 18.46 -4.07 -16.71
N ASP A 209 19.20 -3.97 -17.80
CA ASP A 209 19.57 -5.11 -18.61
C ASP A 209 20.66 -5.92 -17.91
N GLY A 210 20.47 -7.23 -17.83
CA GLY A 210 21.43 -8.11 -17.18
C GLY A 210 20.99 -9.56 -17.15
N ILE A 211 21.87 -10.40 -16.64
CA ILE A 211 21.64 -11.84 -16.46
C ILE A 211 21.77 -12.17 -14.98
N VAL A 212 20.75 -12.82 -14.43
CA VAL A 212 20.80 -13.36 -13.05
C VAL A 212 20.86 -14.87 -13.15
N ILE A 213 21.86 -15.49 -12.52
CA ILE A 213 22.04 -16.94 -12.45
C ILE A 213 21.87 -17.38 -11.01
N CYS A 214 20.72 -18.01 -10.71
CA CYS A 214 20.47 -18.62 -9.42
C CYS A 214 20.83 -20.12 -9.48
N PHE A 215 21.61 -20.60 -8.52
CA PHE A 215 22.00 -22.01 -8.47
C PHE A 215 22.10 -22.51 -7.03
N ASN A 216 22.15 -23.83 -6.90
CA ASN A 216 22.47 -24.51 -5.64
C ASN A 216 23.61 -25.50 -5.90
N SER A 217 24.64 -25.51 -5.05
CA SER A 217 25.80 -26.37 -5.24
C SER A 217 26.30 -26.96 -3.92
N VAL A 218 25.99 -28.24 -3.71
CA VAL A 218 26.41 -28.98 -2.49
C VAL A 218 27.91 -29.30 -2.54
N TYR A 219 28.37 -29.86 -3.63
CA TYR A 219 29.77 -30.35 -3.79
C TYR A 219 30.65 -29.44 -4.67
N GLY A 220 30.16 -28.29 -5.08
CA GLY A 220 30.91 -27.31 -5.88
C GLY A 220 30.84 -27.51 -7.39
N HIS A 221 30.34 -28.62 -7.92
CA HIS A 221 30.32 -28.88 -9.36
C HIS A 221 29.41 -27.93 -10.13
N THR A 222 28.18 -27.69 -9.63
CA THR A 222 27.25 -26.70 -10.21
C THR A 222 27.85 -25.31 -10.17
N LYS A 223 28.47 -24.93 -9.04
CA LYS A 223 29.19 -23.64 -8.92
C LYS A 223 30.29 -23.49 -9.97
N SER A 224 31.11 -24.55 -10.18
CA SER A 224 32.15 -24.52 -11.21
C SER A 224 31.54 -24.33 -12.60
N ALA A 225 30.48 -25.02 -12.94
CA ALA A 225 29.77 -24.85 -14.21
C ALA A 225 29.22 -23.43 -14.40
N VAL A 226 28.63 -22.84 -13.35
CA VAL A 226 28.15 -21.45 -13.38
C VAL A 226 29.32 -20.48 -13.64
N LEU A 227 30.45 -20.65 -12.97
CA LEU A 227 31.63 -19.79 -13.18
C LEU A 227 32.18 -19.89 -14.62
N GLU A 228 32.13 -21.07 -15.23
CA GLU A 228 32.51 -21.21 -16.66
C GLU A 228 31.45 -20.54 -17.56
N LEU A 229 30.15 -20.67 -17.26
CA LEU A 229 29.10 -19.98 -18.00
C LEU A 229 29.30 -18.44 -17.93
N VAL A 230 29.63 -17.88 -16.76
CA VAL A 230 29.91 -16.44 -16.62
C VAL A 230 31.11 -16.03 -17.53
N LYS A 231 32.15 -16.83 -17.61
CA LYS A 231 33.27 -16.53 -18.54
C LYS A 231 32.83 -16.54 -20.01
N VAL A 232 31.97 -17.51 -20.38
CA VAL A 232 31.44 -17.56 -21.75
C VAL A 232 30.58 -16.31 -22.02
N LEU A 233 29.72 -15.91 -21.07
CA LEU A 233 28.90 -14.71 -21.20
C LEU A 233 29.75 -13.45 -21.36
N HIS A 234 30.80 -13.29 -20.55
CA HIS A 234 31.75 -12.16 -20.68
C HIS A 234 32.45 -12.15 -22.05
N ASN A 235 32.80 -13.33 -22.57
CA ASN A 235 33.40 -13.44 -23.92
C ASN A 235 32.43 -13.04 -25.04
N HIS A 236 31.12 -13.06 -24.75
CA HIS A 236 30.07 -12.60 -25.64
C HIS A 236 29.55 -11.19 -25.26
N GLU A 237 30.35 -10.41 -24.51
CA GLU A 237 30.05 -9.01 -24.12
C GLU A 237 28.87 -8.81 -23.15
N TYR A 238 28.39 -9.88 -22.49
CA TYR A 238 27.42 -9.78 -21.43
C TYR A 238 28.12 -9.59 -20.08
N TYR A 239 28.35 -8.35 -19.66
CA TYR A 239 29.14 -8.05 -18.45
C TYR A 239 28.29 -7.88 -17.19
N ASN A 240 27.01 -7.50 -17.32
CA ASN A 240 26.10 -7.37 -16.16
C ASN A 240 25.51 -8.75 -15.82
N VAL A 241 26.33 -9.58 -15.16
CA VAL A 241 25.96 -10.94 -14.73
C VAL A 241 26.07 -11.03 -13.22
N LYS A 242 24.94 -11.30 -12.53
CA LYS A 242 24.90 -11.56 -11.09
C LYS A 242 24.66 -13.03 -10.83
N ILE A 243 25.37 -13.61 -9.86
CA ILE A 243 25.23 -15.03 -9.49
C ILE A 243 24.84 -15.16 -8.01
N PHE A 244 23.88 -16.02 -7.73
CA PHE A 244 23.38 -16.29 -6.38
C PHE A 244 23.40 -17.79 -6.08
N ASP A 245 24.18 -18.20 -5.08
CA ASP A 245 24.15 -19.55 -4.52
C ASP A 245 23.03 -19.62 -3.48
N LEU A 246 21.86 -20.13 -3.88
CA LEU A 246 20.66 -20.15 -3.05
C LEU A 246 20.79 -20.98 -1.77
N ALA A 247 21.84 -21.80 -1.63
CA ALA A 247 22.17 -22.50 -0.39
C ALA A 247 22.92 -21.60 0.63
N ARG A 248 23.33 -20.40 0.22
CA ARG A 248 24.22 -19.51 1.00
C ARG A 248 23.80 -18.04 0.95
N CYS A 249 22.71 -17.72 0.28
CA CYS A 249 22.10 -16.40 0.31
C CYS A 249 21.15 -16.31 1.53
N ASP A 250 21.34 -15.31 2.35
CA ASP A 250 20.39 -14.90 3.40
C ASP A 250 19.23 -14.10 2.78
#